data_2b5c7eb5a6bfd61cd3752c33038f4978
#
_entry.id   2b5c7eb5a6bfd61cd3752c33038f4978
#
_cell.length_a   1.000
_cell.length_b   1.000
_cell.length_c   1.000
_cell.angle_alpha   90.00
_cell.angle_beta   90.00
_cell.angle_gamma   90.00
#
_symmetry.space_group_name_H-M   'P 1'
#
loop_
_entity.id
_entity.type
_entity.pdbx_description
1 polymer ?
#
loop_
_entity_poly.entity_id
_entity_poly.type
_entity_poly.pdbx_seq_one_letter_code
_entity_poly.pdbx_strand_id
1 'polypeptide(L)'
;MFGRKALLFLMQRLVSALAMTAMLRYNLLYREDEREMIPVCRQFDMALTPYSPLASGHLCRPTWDSESKRSTTDTTMRNKYDRYREIDMPVIERVAKVVADHHVPMAQVALAWHWARGAESPIIGCSKPERVDDTIAALDVKLTAEEIDFMEQPYVAHGLVGPKSRPGEKPLAGTTNVKLTK
;
A
#
# COMPACT_ATOMS: atom_id res chain seq x y z
N MET A 1 -21.68 28.65 29.80
CA MET A 1 -20.61 28.05 30.63
C MET A 1 -20.41 26.64 30.13
N PHE A 2 -19.45 26.43 29.21
CA PHE A 2 -19.13 25.11 28.70
C PHE A 2 -18.48 24.28 29.81
N GLY A 3 -19.09 23.15 30.16
CA GLY A 3 -18.58 22.29 31.22
C GLY A 3 -17.17 21.74 30.91
N ARG A 4 -16.34 21.53 31.95
CA ARG A 4 -14.98 20.99 31.86
C ARG A 4 -14.88 19.76 30.93
N LYS A 5 -15.91 18.92 30.86
CA LYS A 5 -15.98 17.75 29.99
C LYS A 5 -16.08 18.10 28.50
N ALA A 6 -16.82 19.17 28.16
CA ALA A 6 -16.93 19.66 26.79
C ALA A 6 -15.60 20.27 26.30
N LEU A 7 -14.91 20.99 27.19
CA LEU A 7 -13.59 21.55 26.89
C LEU A 7 -12.53 20.45 26.70
N LEU A 8 -12.55 19.44 27.57
CA LEU A 8 -11.66 18.27 27.42
C LEU A 8 -11.92 17.51 26.11
N PHE A 9 -13.17 17.32 25.75
CA PHE A 9 -13.58 16.68 24.50
C PHE A 9 -13.19 17.52 23.26
N LEU A 10 -13.34 18.85 23.33
CA LEU A 10 -12.85 19.76 22.28
C LEU A 10 -11.32 19.77 22.19
N MET A 11 -10.63 19.81 23.32
CA MET A 11 -9.15 19.73 23.33
C MET A 11 -8.65 18.37 22.82
N GLN A 12 -9.33 17.29 23.15
CA GLN A 12 -9.01 15.95 22.66
C GLN A 12 -9.23 15.84 21.13
N ARG A 13 -10.28 16.46 20.60
CA ARG A 13 -10.50 16.59 19.16
C ARG A 13 -9.55 17.57 18.47
N LEU A 14 -9.15 18.66 19.15
CA LEU A 14 -8.12 19.57 18.62
C LEU A 14 -6.73 18.92 18.60
N VAL A 15 -6.41 18.07 19.57
CA VAL A 15 -5.15 17.28 19.58
C VAL A 15 -5.19 16.16 18.54
N SER A 16 -6.36 15.57 18.28
CA SER A 16 -6.59 14.62 17.17
C SER A 16 -6.58 15.34 15.81
N ALA A 17 -6.95 16.61 15.74
CA ALA A 17 -6.88 17.44 14.54
C ALA A 17 -5.46 17.98 14.24
N LEU A 18 -4.51 17.82 15.16
CA LEU A 18 -3.08 17.90 14.86
C LEU A 18 -2.71 16.59 14.17
N ALA A 19 -2.97 16.56 12.86
CA ALA A 19 -2.77 15.52 11.86
C ALA A 19 -1.76 14.44 12.28
N MET A 20 -2.16 13.50 13.12
CA MET A 20 -1.38 12.27 13.30
C MET A 20 -1.57 11.45 12.05
N THR A 21 -0.51 11.29 11.30
CA THR A 21 -0.50 10.45 10.10
C THR A 21 0.40 9.25 10.33
N ALA A 22 -0.03 8.09 9.84
CA ALA A 22 0.80 6.90 9.81
C ALA A 22 1.27 6.62 8.39
N MET A 23 2.59 6.69 8.19
CA MET A 23 3.23 6.34 6.93
C MET A 23 3.63 4.87 6.97
N LEU A 24 2.92 4.03 6.21
CA LEU A 24 3.14 2.58 6.15
C LEU A 24 3.35 2.11 4.72
N ARG A 25 3.99 0.96 4.56
CA ARG A 25 4.05 0.30 3.28
C ARG A 25 2.75 -0.46 3.06
N TYR A 26 1.92 0.03 2.16
CA TYR A 26 0.62 -0.57 1.92
C TYR A 26 0.27 -0.53 0.44
N ASN A 27 -0.10 -1.66 -0.12
CA ASN A 27 -0.57 -1.82 -1.49
C ASN A 27 -1.14 -3.25 -1.66
N LEU A 28 -1.77 -3.53 -2.80
CA LEU A 28 -2.38 -4.83 -3.10
C LEU A 28 -1.43 -6.04 -2.97
N LEU A 29 -0.11 -5.84 -3.11
CA LEU A 29 0.90 -6.89 -2.97
C LEU A 29 1.53 -6.95 -1.57
N TYR A 30 1.24 -5.99 -0.68
CA TYR A 30 1.78 -5.94 0.67
C TYR A 30 0.76 -5.33 1.63
N ARG A 31 0.12 -6.16 2.43
CA ARG A 31 -1.01 -5.81 3.30
C ARG A 31 -0.77 -6.16 4.78
N GLU A 32 0.48 -6.34 5.18
CA GLU A 32 0.82 -6.79 6.54
C GLU A 32 0.36 -5.81 7.64
N ASP A 33 0.31 -4.52 7.33
CA ASP A 33 -0.13 -3.50 8.27
C ASP A 33 -1.65 -3.53 8.58
N GLU A 34 -2.43 -4.31 7.83
CA GLU A 34 -3.86 -4.57 8.15
C GLU A 34 -4.04 -5.35 9.44
N ARG A 35 -3.02 -6.03 9.92
CA ARG A 35 -3.07 -6.85 11.13
C ARG A 35 -3.01 -6.01 12.40
N GLU A 36 -2.25 -4.92 12.40
CA GLU A 36 -1.97 -4.13 13.60
C GLU A 36 -2.08 -2.63 13.34
N MET A 37 -1.28 -2.07 12.43
CA MET A 37 -1.15 -0.62 12.27
C MET A 37 -2.41 0.05 11.77
N ILE A 38 -3.09 -0.51 10.78
CA ILE A 38 -4.32 0.07 10.23
C ILE A 38 -5.46 0.06 11.27
N PRO A 39 -5.71 -1.03 12.03
CA PRO A 39 -6.65 -0.99 13.14
C PRO A 39 -6.33 0.07 14.20
N VAL A 40 -5.05 0.23 14.57
CA VAL A 40 -4.61 1.27 15.51
C VAL A 40 -4.88 2.67 14.94
N CYS A 41 -4.54 2.91 13.67
CA CYS A 41 -4.81 4.18 13.02
C CYS A 41 -6.30 4.53 13.04
N ARG A 42 -7.16 3.57 12.73
CA ARG A 42 -8.62 3.76 12.79
C ARG A 42 -9.13 4.05 14.20
N GLN A 43 -8.57 3.36 15.21
CA GLN A 43 -8.95 3.57 16.61
C GLN A 43 -8.60 4.98 17.11
N PHE A 44 -7.50 5.55 16.64
CA PHE A 44 -6.99 6.86 17.06
C PHE A 44 -7.27 7.98 16.06
N ASP A 45 -8.10 7.73 15.04
CA ASP A 45 -8.45 8.69 13.99
C ASP A 45 -7.20 9.29 13.31
N MET A 46 -6.24 8.43 13.01
CA MET A 46 -4.99 8.78 12.32
C MET A 46 -5.14 8.56 10.83
N ALA A 47 -4.76 9.55 10.04
CA ALA A 47 -4.77 9.44 8.58
C ALA A 47 -3.69 8.45 8.08
N LEU A 48 -4.04 7.66 7.07
CA LEU A 48 -3.13 6.73 6.42
C LEU A 48 -2.45 7.39 5.24
N THR A 49 -1.12 7.40 5.25
CA THR A 49 -0.28 7.91 4.15
C THR A 49 0.61 6.78 3.60
N PRO A 50 0.05 5.84 2.82
CA PRO A 50 0.80 4.71 2.30
C PRO A 50 1.93 5.12 1.38
N TYR A 51 3.12 4.56 1.58
CA TYR A 51 4.21 4.66 0.60
C TYR A 51 4.27 3.41 -0.28
N SER A 52 4.85 3.54 -1.47
CA SER A 52 4.89 2.51 -2.50
C SER A 52 3.50 1.99 -2.93
N PRO A 53 2.50 2.85 -3.15
CA PRO A 53 1.14 2.41 -3.46
C PRO A 53 1.04 1.59 -4.74
N LEU A 54 1.94 1.81 -5.69
CA LEU A 54 2.02 1.07 -6.96
C LEU A 54 3.04 -0.08 -6.94
N ALA A 55 3.45 -0.54 -5.74
CA ALA A 55 4.39 -1.65 -5.58
C ALA A 55 5.64 -1.53 -6.47
N SER A 56 6.28 -0.35 -6.47
CA SER A 56 7.43 -0.01 -7.33
C SER A 56 7.16 -0.18 -8.84
N GLY A 57 5.90 -0.12 -9.25
CA GLY A 57 5.44 -0.23 -10.63
C GLY A 57 4.94 -1.62 -11.04
N HIS A 58 4.95 -2.62 -10.17
CA HIS A 58 4.35 -3.93 -10.45
C HIS A 58 2.82 -3.85 -10.63
N LEU A 59 2.17 -2.88 -10.00
CA LEU A 59 0.73 -2.61 -10.17
C LEU A 59 0.42 -1.62 -11.31
N CYS A 60 1.39 -1.31 -12.17
CA CYS A 60 1.18 -0.44 -13.33
C CYS A 60 1.08 -1.20 -14.66
N ARG A 61 1.26 -2.51 -14.67
CA ARG A 61 1.31 -3.35 -15.87
C ARG A 61 0.92 -4.80 -15.55
N PRO A 62 0.41 -5.55 -16.54
CA PRO A 62 -0.03 -6.93 -16.31
C PRO A 62 1.13 -7.96 -16.25
N THR A 63 2.36 -7.52 -16.51
CA THR A 63 3.57 -8.38 -16.52
C THR A 63 4.49 -8.03 -15.37
N TRP A 64 5.22 -9.04 -14.85
CA TRP A 64 6.23 -8.81 -13.81
C TRP A 64 7.42 -8.00 -14.31
N ASP A 65 7.95 -8.43 -15.44
CA ASP A 65 9.17 -7.85 -16.00
C ASP A 65 8.88 -6.48 -16.66
N SER A 66 9.87 -5.62 -16.62
CA SER A 66 9.82 -4.28 -17.18
C SER A 66 11.19 -3.91 -17.74
N GLU A 67 11.20 -3.30 -18.91
CA GLU A 67 12.40 -2.74 -19.56
C GLU A 67 12.78 -1.35 -19.01
N SER A 68 12.14 -0.89 -17.94
CA SER A 68 12.44 0.42 -17.38
C SER A 68 13.83 0.46 -16.77
N LYS A 69 14.54 1.60 -16.91
CA LYS A 69 15.85 1.81 -16.26
C LYS A 69 15.81 1.49 -14.76
N ARG A 70 14.69 1.78 -14.10
CA ARG A 70 14.51 1.52 -12.67
C ARG A 70 14.47 0.02 -12.35
N SER A 71 13.84 -0.80 -13.17
CA SER A 71 13.80 -2.26 -12.97
C SER A 71 15.17 -2.91 -13.09
N THR A 72 16.07 -2.33 -13.87
CA THR A 72 17.43 -2.86 -14.07
C THR A 72 18.44 -2.37 -13.04
N THR A 73 18.26 -1.17 -12.47
CA THR A 73 19.24 -0.52 -11.58
C THR A 73 18.84 -0.50 -10.11
N ASP A 74 17.54 -0.64 -9.78
CA ASP A 74 17.06 -0.57 -8.40
C ASP A 74 17.11 -1.94 -7.71
N THR A 75 18.25 -2.24 -7.09
CA THR A 75 18.46 -3.48 -6.31
C THR A 75 17.51 -3.58 -5.11
N THR A 76 17.11 -2.45 -4.54
CA THR A 76 16.16 -2.40 -3.41
C THR A 76 14.78 -2.90 -3.85
N MET A 77 14.34 -2.51 -5.03
CA MET A 77 13.09 -2.97 -5.62
C MET A 77 13.08 -4.49 -5.82
N ARG A 78 14.15 -5.03 -6.42
CA ARG A 78 14.32 -6.48 -6.64
C ARG A 78 14.28 -7.25 -5.33
N ASN A 79 15.03 -6.81 -4.33
CA ASN A 79 15.06 -7.46 -3.01
C ASN A 79 13.70 -7.46 -2.30
N LYS A 80 12.83 -6.47 -2.60
CA LYS A 80 11.51 -6.37 -1.99
C LYS A 80 10.46 -7.25 -2.65
N TYR A 81 10.51 -7.45 -3.98
CA TYR A 81 9.42 -8.04 -4.73
C TYR A 81 9.81 -9.34 -5.45
N ASP A 82 11.00 -9.47 -6.05
CA ASP A 82 11.32 -10.58 -6.96
C ASP A 82 11.17 -11.97 -6.33
N ARG A 83 11.44 -12.11 -5.03
CA ARG A 83 11.26 -13.37 -4.31
C ARG A 83 9.80 -13.81 -4.16
N TYR A 84 8.86 -12.89 -4.37
CA TYR A 84 7.43 -13.11 -4.20
C TYR A 84 6.68 -13.14 -5.53
N ARG A 85 7.39 -13.15 -6.65
CA ARG A 85 6.81 -13.12 -8.00
C ARG A 85 5.67 -14.12 -8.18
N GLU A 86 5.88 -15.37 -7.82
CA GLU A 86 4.90 -16.45 -8.05
C GLU A 86 3.60 -16.24 -7.27
N ILE A 87 3.69 -15.69 -6.07
CA ILE A 87 2.53 -15.47 -5.21
C ILE A 87 1.86 -14.12 -5.46
N ASP A 88 2.58 -13.15 -6.04
CA ASP A 88 2.05 -11.81 -6.33
C ASP A 88 1.40 -11.74 -7.73
N MET A 89 1.85 -12.56 -8.68
CA MET A 89 1.30 -12.56 -10.05
C MET A 89 -0.21 -12.76 -10.09
N PRO A 90 -0.83 -13.66 -9.32
CA PRO A 90 -2.29 -13.78 -9.31
C PRO A 90 -3.03 -12.50 -8.93
N VAL A 91 -2.48 -11.69 -8.03
CA VAL A 91 -3.06 -10.37 -7.68
C VAL A 91 -2.95 -9.42 -8.86
N ILE A 92 -1.76 -9.33 -9.50
CA ILE A 92 -1.50 -8.49 -10.66
C ILE A 92 -2.46 -8.84 -11.82
N GLU A 93 -2.65 -10.13 -12.09
CA GLU A 93 -3.57 -10.61 -13.13
C GLU A 93 -5.01 -10.22 -12.86
N ARG A 94 -5.45 -10.24 -11.60
CA ARG A 94 -6.80 -9.81 -11.23
C ARG A 94 -6.99 -8.30 -11.34
N VAL A 95 -5.99 -7.50 -10.95
CA VAL A 95 -6.01 -6.07 -11.19
C VAL A 95 -6.13 -5.78 -12.69
N ALA A 96 -5.37 -6.48 -13.53
CA ALA A 96 -5.44 -6.32 -14.99
C ALA A 96 -6.82 -6.68 -15.56
N LYS A 97 -7.55 -7.64 -14.99
CA LYS A 97 -8.93 -7.95 -15.40
C LYS A 97 -9.89 -6.82 -15.06
N VAL A 98 -9.83 -6.28 -13.83
CA VAL A 98 -10.65 -5.13 -13.43
C VAL A 98 -10.37 -3.91 -14.31
N VAL A 99 -9.11 -3.69 -14.70
CA VAL A 99 -8.72 -2.63 -15.64
C VAL A 99 -9.46 -2.73 -16.98
N ALA A 100 -9.65 -3.95 -17.50
CA ALA A 100 -10.33 -4.15 -18.76
C ALA A 100 -11.79 -3.65 -18.74
N ASP A 101 -12.47 -3.76 -17.61
CA ASP A 101 -13.85 -3.31 -17.43
C ASP A 101 -13.95 -1.78 -17.24
N HIS A 102 -12.96 -1.19 -16.59
CA HIS A 102 -12.91 0.26 -16.33
C HIS A 102 -12.32 1.10 -17.47
N HIS A 103 -11.60 0.49 -18.43
CA HIS A 103 -10.94 1.18 -19.55
C HIS A 103 -9.99 2.32 -19.11
N VAL A 104 -9.32 2.16 -17.97
CA VAL A 104 -8.36 3.13 -17.41
C VAL A 104 -6.98 2.49 -17.25
N PRO A 105 -5.90 3.26 -17.09
CA PRO A 105 -4.58 2.71 -16.77
C PRO A 105 -4.59 1.87 -15.47
N MET A 106 -3.86 0.77 -15.46
CA MET A 106 -3.78 -0.14 -14.32
C MET A 106 -3.34 0.55 -13.02
N ALA A 107 -2.46 1.55 -13.13
CA ALA A 107 -2.06 2.38 -11.99
C ALA A 107 -3.24 3.10 -11.33
N GLN A 108 -4.25 3.53 -12.11
CA GLN A 108 -5.43 4.22 -11.58
C GLN A 108 -6.32 3.26 -10.77
N VAL A 109 -6.52 2.03 -11.23
CA VAL A 109 -7.25 0.99 -10.46
C VAL A 109 -6.52 0.69 -9.16
N ALA A 110 -5.19 0.51 -9.21
CA ALA A 110 -4.38 0.26 -8.02
C ALA A 110 -4.42 1.43 -7.01
N LEU A 111 -4.49 2.67 -7.48
CA LEU A 111 -4.63 3.84 -6.62
C LEU A 111 -6.05 3.97 -6.06
N ALA A 112 -7.08 3.74 -6.88
CA ALA A 112 -8.48 3.76 -6.45
C ALA A 112 -8.74 2.77 -5.32
N TRP A 113 -8.07 1.61 -5.34
CA TRP A 113 -8.14 0.63 -4.27
C TRP A 113 -7.70 1.21 -2.91
N HIS A 114 -6.67 2.07 -2.87
CA HIS A 114 -6.23 2.70 -1.62
C HIS A 114 -7.34 3.54 -0.98
N TRP A 115 -8.01 4.37 -1.77
CA TRP A 115 -9.12 5.20 -1.25
C TRP A 115 -10.32 4.34 -0.86
N ALA A 116 -10.62 3.29 -1.62
CA ALA A 116 -11.67 2.33 -1.27
C ALA A 116 -11.38 1.60 0.05
N ARG A 117 -10.09 1.42 0.40
CA ARG A 117 -9.64 0.84 1.68
C ARG A 117 -9.45 1.88 2.80
N GLY A 118 -9.78 3.14 2.55
CA GLY A 118 -9.73 4.22 3.53
C GLY A 118 -8.35 4.80 3.76
N ALA A 119 -7.44 4.71 2.78
CA ALA A 119 -6.19 5.44 2.81
C ALA A 119 -6.40 6.85 2.24
N GLU A 120 -6.13 7.89 3.03
CA GLU A 120 -6.44 9.26 2.65
C GLU A 120 -5.43 9.86 1.68
N SER A 121 -4.14 9.55 1.85
CA SER A 121 -3.06 10.26 1.13
C SER A 121 -1.92 9.34 0.69
N PRO A 122 -2.11 8.49 -0.34
CA PRO A 122 -1.03 7.67 -0.89
C PRO A 122 0.13 8.54 -1.41
N ILE A 123 1.36 8.18 -1.06
CA ILE A 123 2.58 8.88 -1.49
C ILE A 123 3.03 8.34 -2.83
N ILE A 124 2.92 9.16 -3.88
CA ILE A 124 3.16 8.76 -5.26
C ILE A 124 4.39 9.50 -5.81
N GLY A 125 5.31 8.75 -6.39
CA GLY A 125 6.45 9.31 -7.12
C GLY A 125 6.14 9.50 -8.60
N CYS A 126 6.14 10.74 -9.08
CA CYS A 126 5.96 11.06 -10.48
C CYS A 126 7.29 11.52 -11.10
N SER A 127 7.76 10.83 -12.15
CA SER A 127 8.98 11.20 -12.89
C SER A 127 8.72 12.09 -14.11
N LYS A 128 7.44 12.30 -14.44
CA LYS A 128 6.98 13.12 -15.56
C LYS A 128 5.71 13.86 -15.16
N PRO A 129 5.49 15.12 -15.63
CA PRO A 129 4.29 15.88 -15.30
C PRO A 129 2.98 15.14 -15.65
N GLU A 130 2.93 14.46 -16.80
CA GLU A 130 1.72 13.76 -17.29
C GLU A 130 1.25 12.68 -16.32
N ARG A 131 2.17 12.10 -15.51
CA ARG A 131 1.82 11.12 -14.49
C ARG A 131 1.09 11.72 -13.30
N VAL A 132 1.22 13.02 -13.08
CA VAL A 132 0.45 13.71 -12.03
C VAL A 132 -1.03 13.73 -12.44
N ASP A 133 -1.31 14.08 -13.70
CA ASP A 133 -2.68 14.10 -14.22
C ASP A 133 -3.31 12.70 -14.20
N ASP A 134 -2.57 11.68 -14.62
CA ASP A 134 -3.00 10.27 -14.53
C ASP A 134 -3.33 9.86 -13.10
N THR A 135 -2.55 10.35 -12.13
CA THR A 135 -2.76 10.06 -10.71
C THR A 135 -4.02 10.74 -10.17
N ILE A 136 -4.25 11.99 -10.57
CA ILE A 136 -5.45 12.74 -10.18
C ILE A 136 -6.70 12.07 -10.77
N ALA A 137 -6.65 11.62 -12.02
CA ALA A 137 -7.75 10.91 -12.68
C ALA A 137 -8.14 9.60 -11.96
N ALA A 138 -7.24 9.01 -11.19
CA ALA A 138 -7.54 7.83 -10.38
C ALA A 138 -8.60 8.09 -9.28
N LEU A 139 -8.81 9.34 -8.87
CA LEU A 139 -9.84 9.72 -7.89
C LEU A 139 -11.27 9.51 -8.43
N ASP A 140 -11.44 9.52 -9.75
CA ASP A 140 -12.73 9.32 -10.40
C ASP A 140 -13.08 7.84 -10.58
N VAL A 141 -12.10 6.92 -10.43
CA VAL A 141 -12.31 5.48 -10.53
C VAL A 141 -13.02 4.99 -9.27
N LYS A 142 -14.21 4.41 -9.45
CA LYS A 142 -15.01 3.84 -8.36
C LYS A 142 -15.02 2.32 -8.48
N LEU A 143 -14.44 1.67 -7.49
CA LEU A 143 -14.42 0.20 -7.41
C LEU A 143 -15.62 -0.29 -6.61
N THR A 144 -16.23 -1.36 -7.08
CA THR A 144 -17.27 -2.07 -6.32
C THR A 144 -16.65 -2.96 -5.25
N ALA A 145 -17.46 -3.38 -4.26
CA ALA A 145 -17.00 -4.31 -3.23
C ALA A 145 -16.53 -5.64 -3.83
N GLU A 146 -17.24 -6.13 -4.85
CA GLU A 146 -16.92 -7.37 -5.56
C GLU A 146 -15.58 -7.28 -6.30
N GLU A 147 -15.28 -6.15 -6.92
CA GLU A 147 -13.99 -5.92 -7.59
C GLU A 147 -12.84 -5.86 -6.58
N ILE A 148 -13.05 -5.20 -5.44
CA ILE A 148 -12.07 -5.14 -4.35
C ILE A 148 -11.79 -6.56 -3.84
N ASP A 149 -12.83 -7.31 -3.48
CA ASP A 149 -12.71 -8.68 -3.00
C ASP A 149 -12.05 -9.60 -4.05
N PHE A 150 -12.39 -9.43 -5.33
CA PHE A 150 -11.81 -10.18 -6.43
C PHE A 150 -10.29 -9.93 -6.54
N MET A 151 -9.84 -8.69 -6.44
CA MET A 151 -8.42 -8.36 -6.49
C MET A 151 -7.66 -8.84 -5.24
N GLU A 152 -8.31 -8.82 -4.08
CA GLU A 152 -7.69 -9.14 -2.79
C GLU A 152 -7.62 -10.64 -2.50
N GLN A 153 -8.54 -11.44 -3.01
CA GLN A 153 -8.67 -12.87 -2.71
C GLN A 153 -7.39 -13.69 -2.88
N PRO A 154 -6.54 -13.47 -3.91
CA PRO A 154 -5.32 -14.26 -4.09
C PRO A 154 -4.16 -13.78 -3.21
N TYR A 155 -4.34 -12.77 -2.37
CA TYR A 155 -3.27 -12.23 -1.54
C TYR A 155 -2.68 -13.29 -0.60
N VAL A 156 -1.37 -13.39 -0.59
CA VAL A 156 -0.61 -14.22 0.35
C VAL A 156 0.30 -13.33 1.16
N ALA A 157 0.29 -13.49 2.49
CA ALA A 157 1.09 -12.70 3.41
C ALA A 157 2.60 -12.83 3.12
N HIS A 158 3.27 -11.70 3.06
CA HIS A 158 4.70 -11.63 2.87
C HIS A 158 5.46 -11.67 4.19
N GLY A 159 6.71 -12.12 4.15
CA GLY A 159 7.63 -11.85 5.24
C GLY A 159 7.94 -10.35 5.33
N LEU A 160 8.16 -9.85 6.54
CA LEU A 160 8.49 -8.46 6.77
C LEU A 160 9.67 -8.01 5.89
N VAL A 161 9.48 -6.91 5.19
CA VAL A 161 10.46 -6.31 4.30
C VAL A 161 10.92 -4.98 4.87
N GLY A 162 12.23 -4.84 5.04
CA GLY A 162 12.84 -3.63 5.59
C GLY A 162 13.94 -3.96 6.58
N PRO A 163 14.55 -2.95 7.23
CA PRO A 163 15.51 -3.19 8.29
C PRO A 163 14.81 -3.87 9.47
N LYS A 164 15.18 -5.13 9.71
CA LYS A 164 14.61 -5.97 10.77
C LYS A 164 15.32 -5.78 12.13
N SER A 165 16.40 -5.00 12.15
CA SER A 165 17.20 -4.70 13.34
C SER A 165 17.91 -3.37 13.16
N ARG A 166 18.25 -2.71 14.26
CA ARG A 166 19.13 -1.55 14.23
C ARG A 166 20.55 -1.98 13.84
N PRO A 167 21.35 -1.11 13.20
CA PRO A 167 22.76 -1.40 12.97
C PRO A 167 23.44 -1.81 14.29
N GLY A 168 24.06 -3.00 14.32
CA GLY A 168 24.72 -3.53 15.52
C GLY A 168 23.84 -4.36 16.47
N GLU A 169 22.53 -4.40 16.29
CA GLU A 169 21.65 -5.33 17.02
C GLU A 169 21.74 -6.75 16.43
N LYS A 170 21.88 -7.75 17.31
CA LYS A 170 21.71 -9.14 16.88
C LYS A 170 20.26 -9.38 16.46
N PRO A 171 20.00 -10.12 15.36
CA PRO A 171 18.64 -10.48 14.99
C PRO A 171 17.92 -11.15 16.17
N LEU A 172 16.67 -10.80 16.41
CA LEU A 172 15.84 -11.49 17.40
C LEU A 172 15.84 -12.99 17.07
N ALA A 173 16.08 -13.82 18.08
CA ALA A 173 16.02 -15.27 17.93
C ALA A 173 14.64 -15.66 17.36
N GLY A 174 14.62 -16.39 16.25
CA GLY A 174 13.38 -16.78 15.55
C GLY A 174 13.07 -16.04 14.25
N THR A 175 13.83 -14.98 13.90
CA THR A 175 13.68 -14.29 12.60
C THR A 175 14.54 -14.91 11.49
N THR A 176 15.03 -16.13 11.69
CA THR A 176 15.67 -16.91 10.64
C THR A 176 14.65 -17.21 9.52
N ASN A 177 15.01 -16.84 8.30
CA ASN A 177 14.32 -17.11 7.08
C ASN A 177 13.53 -18.42 7.13
N VAL A 178 12.21 -18.33 7.05
CA VAL A 178 11.38 -19.49 6.72
C VAL A 178 11.84 -19.91 5.33
N LYS A 179 12.66 -20.96 5.24
CA LYS A 179 12.86 -21.66 3.98
C LYS A 179 11.52 -22.26 3.64
N LEU A 180 10.86 -21.71 2.64
CA LEU A 180 9.75 -22.39 1.98
C LEU A 180 10.34 -23.67 1.39
N THR A 181 10.25 -24.74 2.15
CA THR A 181 10.47 -26.10 1.61
C THR A 181 9.34 -26.36 0.62
N LYS A 182 9.75 -26.77 -0.58
CA LYS A 182 8.90 -27.20 -1.70
C LYS A 182 7.89 -28.27 -1.26
#